data_eac1a00ba218da414c1ecf473724c012
#
_entry.id   eac1a00ba218da414c1ecf473724c012
#
_cell.length_a   1.000
_cell.length_b   1.000
_cell.length_c   1.000
_cell.angle_alpha   90.00
_cell.angle_beta   90.00
_cell.angle_gamma   90.00
#
_symmetry.space_group_name_H-M   'P 1'
#
loop_
_entity.id
_entity.type
_entity.pdbx_description
1 polymer ?
#
loop_
_entity_poly.entity_id
_entity_poly.type
_entity_poly.pdbx_seq_one_letter_code
_entity_poly.pdbx_strand_id
1 'polypeptide(L)'
;MEPLTGTVAELWRWPVLGMAPERLRAARLGRRGMAGDGVHLVVAGEEVLEAGALEGWSAEYPFNVDSAIDPEHPPQALVIPPDRVRRWRWGDPRMVRALAATVGRPVELRREPARATPVLVSAQPGVPVHVRLAFETPPERLAGHEIAFDGGARLDVTGPAGARGGIEARVLAGGRLQVGGSFTLE
;
A
#
# COMPACT_ATOMS: atom_id res chain seq x y z
N MET A 1 -5.51 32.98 -3.94
CA MET A 1 -5.73 31.79 -4.78
C MET A 1 -6.54 30.83 -3.92
N GLU A 2 -7.69 30.38 -4.39
CA GLU A 2 -8.47 29.41 -3.62
C GLU A 2 -7.70 28.09 -3.53
N PRO A 3 -7.68 27.45 -2.36
CA PRO A 3 -7.02 26.16 -2.20
C PRO A 3 -7.73 25.11 -3.07
N LEU A 4 -6.95 24.29 -3.76
CA LEU A 4 -7.49 23.17 -4.53
C LEU A 4 -7.95 22.09 -3.55
N THR A 5 -9.19 21.65 -3.68
CA THR A 5 -9.81 20.64 -2.84
C THR A 5 -10.28 19.45 -3.65
N GLY A 6 -10.37 18.30 -3.02
CA GLY A 6 -10.88 17.09 -3.63
C GLY A 6 -11.24 16.03 -2.61
N THR A 7 -11.46 14.80 -3.07
CA THR A 7 -11.80 13.68 -2.20
C THR A 7 -10.90 12.47 -2.46
N VAL A 8 -10.76 11.60 -1.45
CA VAL A 8 -10.09 10.31 -1.59
C VAL A 8 -11.03 9.35 -2.31
N ALA A 9 -10.66 8.94 -3.53
CA ALA A 9 -11.48 8.02 -4.34
C ALA A 9 -11.26 6.56 -3.95
N GLU A 10 -10.01 6.17 -3.71
CA GLU A 10 -9.66 4.79 -3.38
C GLU A 10 -8.46 4.76 -2.45
N LEU A 11 -8.41 3.71 -1.63
CA LEU A 11 -7.28 3.38 -0.76
C LEU A 11 -6.87 1.93 -0.98
N TRP A 12 -5.56 1.68 -1.09
CA TRP A 12 -4.97 0.38 -1.32
C TRP A 12 -3.75 0.16 -0.43
N ARG A 13 -3.50 -1.08 -0.04
CA ARG A 13 -2.36 -1.49 0.77
C ARG A 13 -1.80 -2.81 0.25
N TRP A 14 -0.49 -2.96 0.31
CA TRP A 14 0.24 -4.19 -0.03
C TRP A 14 0.73 -4.89 1.25
N PRO A 15 -0.05 -5.76 1.91
CA PRO A 15 0.40 -6.48 3.09
C PRO A 15 1.65 -7.32 2.83
N VAL A 16 1.75 -7.88 1.62
CA VAL A 16 2.90 -8.61 1.10
C VAL A 16 3.42 -7.91 -0.14
N LEU A 17 4.70 -7.56 -0.13
CA LEU A 17 5.34 -6.96 -1.30
C LEU A 17 5.34 -7.95 -2.46
N GLY A 18 5.08 -7.47 -3.68
CA GLY A 18 5.05 -8.29 -4.89
C GLY A 18 3.73 -9.00 -5.19
N MET A 19 2.77 -9.02 -4.25
CA MET A 19 1.42 -9.55 -4.46
C MET A 19 0.43 -8.43 -4.78
N ALA A 20 -0.77 -8.81 -5.27
CA ALA A 20 -1.84 -7.84 -5.46
C ALA A 20 -2.31 -7.24 -4.13
N PRO A 21 -2.63 -5.93 -4.11
CA PRO A 21 -3.03 -5.22 -2.91
C PRO A 21 -4.44 -5.56 -2.44
N GLU A 22 -4.74 -5.22 -1.19
CA GLU A 22 -6.10 -5.16 -0.68
C GLU A 22 -6.67 -3.74 -0.82
N ARG A 23 -7.98 -3.67 -1.09
CA ARG A 23 -8.73 -2.41 -1.12
C ARG A 23 -9.26 -2.08 0.27
N LEU A 24 -9.10 -0.83 0.68
CA LEU A 24 -9.50 -0.35 2.00
C LEU A 24 -10.63 0.68 1.89
N ARG A 25 -11.44 0.79 2.95
CA ARG A 25 -12.38 1.92 3.14
C ARG A 25 -11.74 3.06 3.91
N ALA A 26 -10.84 2.73 4.82
CA ALA A 26 -10.03 3.69 5.54
C ALA A 26 -8.63 3.12 5.80
N ALA A 27 -7.67 3.98 6.10
CA ALA A 27 -6.31 3.59 6.45
C ALA A 27 -5.74 4.54 7.49
N ARG A 28 -4.70 4.11 8.19
CA ARG A 28 -3.91 4.94 9.06
C ARG A 28 -2.55 5.21 8.43
N LEU A 29 -2.18 6.47 8.34
CA LEU A 29 -0.82 6.87 8.02
C LEU A 29 -0.03 7.09 9.32
N GLY A 30 1.16 6.54 9.37
CA GLY A 30 2.16 6.80 10.38
C GLY A 30 3.42 7.37 9.74
N ARG A 31 4.43 7.71 10.53
CA ARG A 31 5.70 8.27 10.02
C ARG A 31 6.41 7.40 8.98
N ARG A 32 6.12 6.11 8.94
CA ARG A 32 6.74 5.12 8.04
C ARG A 32 5.93 4.84 6.78
N GLY A 33 4.80 5.51 6.59
CA GLY A 33 3.88 5.28 5.49
C GLY A 33 2.53 4.73 5.95
N MET A 34 1.87 3.94 5.11
CA MET A 34 0.58 3.33 5.43
C MET A 34 0.77 2.14 6.38
N ALA A 35 -0.01 2.13 7.47
CA ALA A 35 0.09 1.06 8.47
C ALA A 35 -0.14 -0.33 7.86
N GLY A 36 0.81 -1.24 8.07
CA GLY A 36 0.77 -2.60 7.55
C GLY A 36 1.22 -2.77 6.11
N ASP A 37 1.64 -1.69 5.43
CA ASP A 37 2.12 -1.76 4.05
C ASP A 37 3.54 -2.33 3.97
N GLY A 38 3.80 -3.24 3.00
CA GLY A 38 5.13 -3.80 2.73
C GLY A 38 5.77 -4.57 3.89
N VAL A 39 4.99 -5.00 4.87
CA VAL A 39 5.51 -5.65 6.09
C VAL A 39 6.02 -7.06 5.83
N HIS A 40 5.38 -7.78 4.92
CA HIS A 40 5.70 -9.16 4.62
C HIS A 40 6.44 -9.25 3.29
N LEU A 41 7.56 -9.96 3.27
CA LEU A 41 8.45 -10.09 2.12
C LEU A 41 8.64 -11.55 1.76
N VAL A 42 8.54 -11.87 0.48
CA VAL A 42 8.97 -13.15 -0.07
C VAL A 42 10.35 -12.95 -0.69
N VAL A 43 11.32 -13.73 -0.24
CA VAL A 43 12.72 -13.60 -0.68
C VAL A 43 13.14 -14.88 -1.37
N ALA A 44 13.76 -14.79 -2.52
CA ALA A 44 14.29 -15.91 -3.26
C ALA A 44 15.81 -15.74 -3.43
N GLY A 45 16.61 -16.50 -2.65
CA GLY A 45 18.02 -16.22 -2.48
C GLY A 45 18.25 -14.90 -1.75
N GLU A 46 18.88 -13.92 -2.40
CA GLU A 46 19.11 -12.56 -1.84
C GLU A 46 18.07 -11.54 -2.35
N GLU A 47 17.24 -11.92 -3.31
CA GLU A 47 16.30 -11.04 -3.99
C GLU A 47 14.95 -10.99 -3.26
N VAL A 48 14.51 -9.78 -2.90
CA VAL A 48 13.12 -9.52 -2.47
C VAL A 48 12.25 -9.51 -3.71
N LEU A 49 11.21 -10.35 -3.73
CA LEU A 49 10.28 -10.43 -4.86
C LEU A 49 9.36 -9.19 -4.86
N GLU A 50 9.46 -8.41 -5.93
CA GLU A 50 8.66 -7.21 -6.13
C GLU A 50 7.51 -7.43 -7.14
N ALA A 51 6.86 -6.35 -7.54
CA ALA A 51 5.70 -6.38 -8.43
C ALA A 51 5.94 -7.22 -9.70
N GLY A 52 4.98 -8.10 -10.02
CA GLY A 52 5.03 -9.00 -11.16
C GLY A 52 5.62 -10.39 -10.87
N ALA A 53 6.45 -10.55 -9.84
CA ALA A 53 7.06 -11.84 -9.52
C ALA A 53 6.05 -12.86 -8.97
N LEU A 54 4.98 -12.39 -8.35
CA LEU A 54 3.91 -13.19 -7.74
C LEU A 54 2.55 -12.87 -8.39
N GLU A 55 2.51 -12.87 -9.72
CA GLU A 55 1.29 -12.58 -10.47
C GLU A 55 0.15 -13.53 -10.08
N GLY A 56 -1.05 -12.97 -9.90
CA GLY A 56 -2.24 -13.70 -9.48
C GLY A 56 -2.35 -13.95 -7.97
N TRP A 57 -1.25 -13.84 -7.22
CA TRP A 57 -1.28 -13.88 -5.76
C TRP A 57 -1.78 -12.57 -5.19
N SER A 58 -2.54 -12.65 -4.10
CA SER A 58 -2.99 -11.48 -3.34
C SER A 58 -2.82 -11.71 -1.84
N ALA A 59 -2.81 -10.62 -1.10
CA ALA A 59 -2.74 -10.67 0.36
C ALA A 59 -3.68 -9.64 0.98
N GLU A 60 -4.24 -10.01 2.14
CA GLU A 60 -5.10 -9.14 2.95
C GLU A 60 -4.82 -9.35 4.43
N TYR A 61 -5.19 -8.42 5.28
CA TYR A 61 -5.21 -8.67 6.71
C TYR A 61 -6.54 -9.30 7.15
N PRO A 62 -6.53 -10.21 8.15
CA PRO A 62 -7.72 -10.98 8.55
C PRO A 62 -8.89 -10.13 9.04
N PHE A 63 -8.60 -8.91 9.43
CA PHE A 63 -9.60 -7.93 9.86
C PHE A 63 -9.47 -6.72 8.96
N ASN A 64 -10.39 -6.57 8.03
CA ASN A 64 -10.54 -5.34 7.24
C ASN A 64 -11.10 -4.21 8.13
N VAL A 65 -10.58 -4.11 9.34
CA VAL A 65 -10.90 -3.04 10.28
C VAL A 65 -9.93 -1.92 9.98
N ASP A 66 -10.30 -1.20 9.02
CA ASP A 66 -9.68 -0.13 8.24
C ASP A 66 -8.76 0.85 8.99
N SER A 67 -8.84 0.94 10.29
CA SER A 67 -8.07 1.91 11.07
C SER A 67 -7.39 1.31 12.30
N ALA A 68 -7.57 0.03 12.58
CA ALA A 68 -7.13 -0.61 13.82
C ALA A 68 -5.79 -1.36 13.70
N ILE A 69 -5.13 -1.34 12.55
CA ILE A 69 -3.80 -1.93 12.47
C ILE A 69 -2.82 -1.07 13.24
N ASP A 70 -2.26 -1.65 14.29
CA ASP A 70 -1.12 -1.07 14.97
C ASP A 70 0.07 -1.03 13.99
N PRO A 71 0.58 0.15 13.63
CA PRO A 71 1.69 0.26 12.69
C PRO A 71 2.99 -0.39 13.21
N GLU A 72 3.12 -0.60 14.52
CA GLU A 72 4.29 -1.26 15.11
C GLU A 72 4.13 -2.78 15.22
N HIS A 73 2.87 -3.24 15.36
CA HIS A 73 2.53 -4.65 15.51
C HIS A 73 1.45 -5.10 14.52
N PRO A 74 1.67 -4.94 13.21
CA PRO A 74 0.68 -5.37 12.22
C PRO A 74 0.43 -6.88 12.35
N PRO A 75 -0.80 -7.37 12.16
CA PRO A 75 -1.12 -8.79 12.23
C PRO A 75 -0.41 -9.58 11.12
N GLN A 76 -0.51 -10.91 11.16
CA GLN A 76 -0.06 -11.75 10.07
C GLN A 76 -1.04 -11.63 8.89
N ALA A 77 -0.50 -11.48 7.69
CA ALA A 77 -1.30 -11.45 6.47
C ALA A 77 -1.94 -12.81 6.18
N LEU A 78 -3.10 -12.78 5.54
CA LEU A 78 -3.70 -13.89 4.83
C LEU A 78 -3.26 -13.81 3.37
N VAL A 79 -2.72 -14.90 2.85
CA VAL A 79 -2.23 -15.01 1.47
C VAL A 79 -3.19 -15.87 0.68
N ILE A 80 -3.56 -15.39 -0.50
CA ILE A 80 -4.56 -15.98 -1.38
C ILE A 80 -3.85 -16.32 -2.70
N PRO A 81 -3.80 -17.63 -3.07
CA PRO A 81 -3.19 -18.05 -4.33
C PRO A 81 -4.05 -17.67 -5.55
N PRO A 82 -3.53 -17.82 -6.77
CA PRO A 82 -4.24 -17.48 -8.00
C PRO A 82 -5.58 -18.20 -8.19
N ASP A 83 -5.72 -19.43 -7.67
CA ASP A 83 -6.98 -20.19 -7.70
C ASP A 83 -8.08 -19.60 -6.82
N ARG A 84 -7.74 -18.71 -5.88
CA ARG A 84 -8.63 -18.04 -4.92
C ARG A 84 -9.47 -18.98 -4.04
N VAL A 85 -9.20 -20.27 -4.05
CA VAL A 85 -9.95 -21.27 -3.27
C VAL A 85 -9.45 -21.34 -1.84
N ARG A 86 -8.17 -21.06 -1.65
CA ARG A 86 -7.49 -21.21 -0.36
C ARG A 86 -7.09 -19.88 0.21
N ARG A 87 -6.99 -19.86 1.54
CA ARG A 87 -6.41 -18.73 2.28
C ARG A 87 -5.45 -19.30 3.31
N TRP A 88 -4.21 -18.89 3.26
CA TRP A 88 -3.17 -19.32 4.19
C TRP A 88 -2.74 -18.17 5.08
N ARG A 89 -2.52 -18.48 6.33
CA ARG A 89 -1.83 -17.51 7.20
C ARG A 89 -0.37 -17.40 6.76
N TRP A 90 0.19 -16.23 6.91
CA TRP A 90 1.62 -16.02 6.71
C TRP A 90 2.44 -17.03 7.53
N GLY A 91 3.38 -17.74 6.88
CA GLY A 91 4.18 -18.78 7.51
C GLY A 91 3.61 -20.20 7.39
N ASP A 92 2.43 -20.41 6.79
CA ASP A 92 1.93 -21.77 6.53
C ASP A 92 2.89 -22.53 5.58
N PRO A 93 3.40 -23.71 5.97
CA PRO A 93 4.33 -24.47 5.12
C PRO A 93 3.76 -24.84 3.73
N ARG A 94 2.43 -24.97 3.60
CA ARG A 94 1.78 -25.21 2.31
C ARG A 94 1.88 -23.99 1.40
N MET A 95 1.71 -22.80 1.98
CA MET A 95 1.90 -21.54 1.26
C MET A 95 3.35 -21.40 0.78
N VAL A 96 4.33 -21.67 1.64
CA VAL A 96 5.76 -21.59 1.28
C VAL A 96 6.08 -22.51 0.10
N ARG A 97 5.61 -23.76 0.12
CA ARG A 97 5.79 -24.69 -0.99
C ARG A 97 5.13 -24.22 -2.28
N ALA A 98 3.92 -23.67 -2.19
CA ALA A 98 3.21 -23.15 -3.35
C ALA A 98 3.91 -21.92 -3.96
N LEU A 99 4.39 -21.01 -3.12
CA LEU A 99 5.21 -19.86 -3.57
C LEU A 99 6.50 -20.31 -4.24
N ALA A 100 7.23 -21.26 -3.62
CA ALA A 100 8.45 -21.80 -4.21
C ALA A 100 8.19 -22.46 -5.59
N ALA A 101 7.07 -23.16 -5.74
CA ALA A 101 6.66 -23.74 -7.01
C ALA A 101 6.33 -22.65 -8.07
N THR A 102 5.68 -21.56 -7.66
CA THR A 102 5.37 -20.43 -8.56
C THR A 102 6.66 -19.75 -9.03
N VAL A 103 7.62 -19.53 -8.13
CA VAL A 103 8.87 -18.84 -8.41
C VAL A 103 9.90 -19.75 -9.09
N GLY A 104 9.74 -21.09 -9.01
CA GLY A 104 10.66 -22.09 -9.56
C GLY A 104 11.94 -22.30 -8.73
N ARG A 105 12.02 -21.73 -7.53
CA ARG A 105 13.17 -21.82 -6.60
C ARG A 105 12.71 -21.68 -5.15
N PRO A 106 13.54 -22.11 -4.17
CA PRO A 106 13.21 -21.96 -2.77
C PRO A 106 12.96 -20.50 -2.39
N VAL A 107 11.99 -20.26 -1.51
CA VAL A 107 11.68 -18.95 -0.97
C VAL A 107 11.77 -18.94 0.54
N GLU A 108 12.17 -17.79 1.08
CA GLU A 108 12.18 -17.45 2.49
C GLU A 108 11.13 -16.38 2.76
N LEU A 109 10.49 -16.44 3.91
CA LEU A 109 9.54 -15.42 4.36
C LEU A 109 10.20 -14.52 5.37
N ARG A 110 10.17 -13.22 5.13
CA ARG A 110 10.66 -12.21 6.07
C ARG A 110 9.55 -11.28 6.48
N ARG A 111 9.69 -10.69 7.66
CA ARG A 111 8.75 -9.74 8.20
C ARG A 111 9.50 -8.52 8.72
N GLU A 112 9.19 -7.36 8.15
CA GLU A 112 9.86 -6.09 8.45
C GLU A 112 8.84 -5.00 8.83
N PRO A 113 8.25 -5.07 10.04
CA PRO A 113 7.21 -4.12 10.45
C PRO A 113 7.72 -2.67 10.56
N ALA A 114 9.02 -2.49 10.71
CA ALA A 114 9.66 -1.18 10.79
C ALA A 114 10.04 -0.59 9.42
N ARG A 115 9.77 -1.30 8.32
CA ARG A 115 10.07 -0.81 6.98
C ARG A 115 9.29 0.47 6.69
N ALA A 116 10.00 1.51 6.28
CA ALA A 116 9.37 2.72 5.77
C ALA A 116 9.09 2.54 4.27
N THR A 117 7.86 2.80 3.87
CA THR A 117 7.45 2.79 2.46
C THR A 117 6.94 4.18 2.07
N PRO A 118 7.35 4.74 0.92
CA PRO A 118 6.76 5.97 0.43
C PRO A 118 5.28 5.74 0.12
N VAL A 119 4.45 6.74 0.39
CA VAL A 119 3.04 6.71 0.02
C VAL A 119 2.94 7.07 -1.47
N LEU A 120 2.37 6.18 -2.27
CA LEU A 120 2.10 6.46 -3.67
C LEU A 120 0.74 7.10 -3.82
N VAL A 121 0.68 8.24 -4.51
CA VAL A 121 -0.53 9.03 -4.75
C VAL A 121 -0.76 9.18 -6.25
N SER A 122 -2.01 9.13 -6.69
CA SER A 122 -2.37 9.43 -8.08
C SER A 122 -3.81 9.92 -8.19
N ALA A 123 -4.07 10.77 -9.17
CA ALA A 123 -5.43 11.11 -9.63
C ALA A 123 -5.84 10.26 -10.86
N GLN A 124 -4.92 9.52 -11.47
CA GLN A 124 -5.20 8.74 -12.67
C GLN A 124 -5.80 7.37 -12.31
N PRO A 125 -6.91 6.95 -12.95
CA PRO A 125 -7.45 5.60 -12.79
C PRO A 125 -6.49 4.54 -13.37
N GLY A 126 -6.52 3.33 -12.79
CA GLY A 126 -5.72 2.19 -13.25
C GLY A 126 -4.27 2.16 -12.80
N VAL A 127 -3.73 3.24 -12.23
CA VAL A 127 -2.38 3.25 -11.64
C VAL A 127 -2.43 2.62 -10.24
N PRO A 128 -1.59 1.61 -9.94
CA PRO A 128 -1.56 1.00 -8.61
C PRO A 128 -0.87 1.95 -7.61
N VAL A 129 -1.66 2.59 -6.74
CA VAL A 129 -1.20 3.56 -5.75
C VAL A 129 -1.87 3.33 -4.40
N HIS A 130 -1.26 3.82 -3.31
CA HIS A 130 -1.85 3.74 -1.97
C HIS A 130 -3.09 4.63 -1.83
N VAL A 131 -3.04 5.84 -2.40
CA VAL A 131 -4.10 6.84 -2.30
C VAL A 131 -4.46 7.34 -3.69
N ARG A 132 -5.67 7.04 -4.12
CA ARG A 132 -6.23 7.64 -5.33
C ARG A 132 -7.07 8.85 -4.95
N LEU A 133 -6.76 9.96 -5.57
CA LEU A 133 -7.46 11.23 -5.37
C LEU A 133 -8.46 11.45 -6.51
N ALA A 134 -9.65 11.93 -6.17
CA ALA A 134 -10.62 12.45 -7.12
C ALA A 134 -10.59 13.98 -7.06
N PHE A 135 -10.00 14.59 -8.09
CA PHE A 135 -10.01 16.02 -8.30
C PHE A 135 -9.74 16.36 -9.77
N GLU A 136 -10.15 17.55 -10.20
CA GLU A 136 -10.16 17.96 -11.62
C GLU A 136 -8.83 18.58 -12.10
N THR A 137 -7.73 18.23 -11.48
CA THR A 137 -6.42 18.83 -11.81
C THR A 137 -5.45 17.78 -12.32
N PRO A 138 -4.61 18.09 -13.32
CA PRO A 138 -3.59 17.17 -13.81
C PRO A 138 -2.61 16.75 -12.69
N PRO A 139 -2.22 15.47 -12.63
CA PRO A 139 -1.35 14.92 -11.57
C PRO A 139 -0.02 15.66 -11.42
N GLU A 140 0.49 16.26 -12.50
CA GLU A 140 1.76 16.99 -12.52
C GLU A 140 1.73 18.21 -11.58
N ARG A 141 0.55 18.72 -11.29
CA ARG A 141 0.38 19.84 -10.35
C ARG A 141 0.42 19.43 -8.88
N LEU A 142 0.49 18.13 -8.58
CA LEU A 142 0.65 17.65 -7.21
C LEU A 142 2.09 17.80 -6.71
N ALA A 143 3.07 17.70 -7.59
CA ALA A 143 4.48 17.75 -7.21
C ALA A 143 4.85 19.10 -6.57
N GLY A 144 5.50 19.04 -5.41
CA GLY A 144 5.90 20.21 -4.65
C GLY A 144 4.80 20.84 -3.79
N HIS A 145 3.63 20.20 -3.71
CA HIS A 145 2.55 20.60 -2.82
C HIS A 145 2.43 19.69 -1.60
N GLU A 146 1.85 20.21 -0.55
CA GLU A 146 1.41 19.43 0.58
C GLU A 146 -0.06 19.06 0.42
N ILE A 147 -0.42 17.82 0.77
CA ILE A 147 -1.80 17.33 0.80
C ILE A 147 -2.21 17.19 2.26
N ALA A 148 -3.16 18.01 2.69
CA ALA A 148 -3.76 17.96 4.02
C ALA A 148 -5.13 17.26 3.95
N PHE A 149 -5.30 16.17 4.71
CA PHE A 149 -6.54 15.39 4.78
C PHE A 149 -7.36 15.76 6.02
N ASP A 150 -8.68 15.69 5.92
CA ASP A 150 -9.63 15.95 7.02
C ASP A 150 -9.40 15.07 8.25
N GLY A 151 -8.86 13.86 8.08
CA GLY A 151 -8.45 12.96 9.16
C GLY A 151 -7.11 13.28 9.83
N GLY A 152 -6.54 14.46 9.57
CA GLY A 152 -5.31 14.98 10.17
C GLY A 152 -4.01 14.49 9.54
N ALA A 153 -4.07 13.59 8.57
CA ALA A 153 -2.87 13.17 7.84
C ALA A 153 -2.38 14.28 6.90
N ARG A 154 -1.06 14.41 6.77
CA ARG A 154 -0.41 15.36 5.84
C ARG A 154 0.69 14.66 5.07
N LEU A 155 0.72 14.89 3.75
CA LEU A 155 1.70 14.34 2.83
C LEU A 155 2.44 15.45 2.09
N ASP A 156 3.76 15.35 2.00
CA ASP A 156 4.62 16.17 1.15
C ASP A 156 4.87 15.40 -0.16
N VAL A 157 4.40 15.94 -1.26
CA VAL A 157 4.53 15.30 -2.59
C VAL A 157 5.91 15.57 -3.16
N THR A 158 6.74 14.54 -3.20
CA THR A 158 8.17 14.69 -3.49
C THR A 158 8.53 14.56 -4.97
N GLY A 159 7.77 13.79 -5.75
CA GLY A 159 8.04 13.64 -7.18
C GLY A 159 7.49 12.33 -7.78
N PRO A 160 7.80 12.07 -9.05
CA PRO A 160 7.30 10.89 -9.74
C PRO A 160 7.86 9.59 -9.15
N ALA A 161 7.00 8.57 -9.04
CA ALA A 161 7.34 7.25 -8.49
C ALA A 161 8.11 6.33 -9.46
N GLY A 162 8.70 6.88 -10.52
CA GLY A 162 9.44 6.11 -11.51
C GLY A 162 8.59 5.01 -12.17
N ALA A 163 9.14 3.80 -12.26
CA ALA A 163 8.49 2.65 -12.91
C ALA A 163 7.19 2.17 -12.21
N ARG A 164 6.96 2.56 -10.96
CA ARG A 164 5.75 2.18 -10.19
C ARG A 164 4.51 2.96 -10.62
N GLY A 165 4.69 4.06 -11.33
CA GLY A 165 3.60 4.99 -11.65
C GLY A 165 3.12 5.78 -10.44
N GLY A 166 2.35 6.84 -10.67
CA GLY A 166 1.91 7.76 -9.63
C GLY A 166 3.01 8.71 -9.16
N ILE A 167 2.82 9.28 -7.99
CA ILE A 167 3.70 10.27 -7.39
C ILE A 167 4.06 9.80 -5.97
N GLU A 168 5.33 9.87 -5.62
CA GLU A 168 5.78 9.58 -4.26
C GLU A 168 5.47 10.73 -3.31
N ALA A 169 5.01 10.40 -2.11
CA ALA A 169 4.78 11.35 -1.06
C ALA A 169 5.34 10.85 0.27
N ARG A 170 5.90 11.78 1.03
CA ARG A 170 6.40 11.56 2.38
C ARG A 170 5.35 11.96 3.41
N VAL A 171 5.19 11.17 4.45
CA VAL A 171 4.29 11.52 5.55
C VAL A 171 4.92 12.62 6.43
N LEU A 172 4.30 13.79 6.48
CA LEU A 172 4.64 14.87 7.38
C LEU A 172 3.95 14.73 8.74
N ALA A 173 2.65 14.41 8.71
CA ALA A 173 1.85 14.12 9.89
C ALA A 173 1.04 12.85 9.70
N GLY A 174 1.06 11.98 10.71
CA GLY A 174 0.22 10.80 10.74
C GLY A 174 -1.24 11.17 10.97
N GLY A 175 -2.16 10.31 10.51
CA GLY A 175 -3.59 10.53 10.65
C GLY A 175 -4.39 9.43 9.99
N ARG A 176 -5.69 9.65 9.90
CA ARG A 176 -6.62 8.72 9.25
C ARG A 176 -6.93 9.20 7.83
N LEU A 177 -6.98 8.27 6.90
CA LEU A 177 -7.54 8.45 5.57
C LEU A 177 -8.83 7.66 5.46
N GLN A 178 -9.80 8.18 4.71
CA GLN A 178 -11.06 7.50 4.45
C GLN A 178 -11.50 7.76 3.01
N VAL A 179 -12.03 6.74 2.35
CA VAL A 179 -12.66 6.90 1.03
C VAL A 179 -13.84 7.85 1.15
N GLY A 180 -13.92 8.86 0.30
CA GLY A 180 -14.87 9.96 0.36
C GLY A 180 -14.45 11.11 1.30
N GLY A 181 -13.39 10.94 2.11
CA GLY A 181 -12.82 12.02 2.92
C GLY A 181 -12.23 13.12 2.06
N SER A 182 -12.27 14.35 2.54
CA SER A 182 -11.77 15.52 1.82
C SER A 182 -10.26 15.72 2.01
N PHE A 183 -9.66 16.40 1.06
CA PHE A 183 -8.30 16.92 1.17
C PHE A 183 -8.18 18.31 0.57
N THR A 184 -7.12 19.01 0.96
CA THR A 184 -6.74 20.30 0.44
C THR A 184 -5.28 20.26 -0.02
N LEU A 185 -4.95 20.90 -1.14
CA LEU A 185 -3.58 21.15 -1.58
C LEU A 185 -3.12 22.50 -1.05
N GLU A 186 -1.98 22.52 -0.38
CA GLU A 186 -1.34 23.71 0.19
C GLU A 186 -0.03 24.04 -0.52
#